data_d3fab464886b9b3fc366f9ff00ab8e3e
#
_entry.id   d3fab464886b9b3fc366f9ff00ab8e3e
#
_cell.length_a   1.000
_cell.length_b   1.000
_cell.length_c   1.000
_cell.angle_alpha   90.00
_cell.angle_beta   90.00
_cell.angle_gamma   90.00
#
_symmetry.space_group_name_H-M   'P 1'
#
loop_
_entity.id
_entity.type
_entity.pdbx_description
1 polymer ?
#
loop_
_entity_poly.entity_id
_entity_poly.type
_entity_poly.pdbx_seq_one_letter_code
_entity_poly.pdbx_strand_id
1 'polypeptide(L)'
;MKRTLLSFAFLLSALIATAQDACLNDVVNTLKDRISLSGYAQVGYTYDDADGSSNTFDIKRVIFMAQGKITDRWLCYFMYSFANTGKILEAYTEYKFLPQLTARIGQFKTMYTIENPMSPCYVELINCYSQSVNYLAGINGSDPLYGSSSGRDMGLLIYGDLFGKLVNYNLAVMNGQGINLKDKNNQKDIVGSLMVHPLDWLSVGGSFVKGKGCAVSVSSLNP
;
A
#
# COMPACT_ATOMS: atom_id res chain seq x y z
N MET A 1 -44.65 -29.57 -3.37
CA MET A 1 -43.40 -28.83 -3.51
C MET A 1 -42.92 -28.10 -2.23
N LYS A 2 -43.77 -27.59 -1.35
CA LYS A 2 -43.31 -26.91 -0.11
C LYS A 2 -42.74 -27.84 0.98
N ARG A 3 -43.12 -29.11 1.03
CA ARG A 3 -42.64 -30.08 2.04
C ARG A 3 -41.24 -30.64 1.74
N THR A 4 -40.84 -30.71 0.49
CA THR A 4 -39.48 -31.15 0.06
C THR A 4 -38.43 -30.10 0.28
N LEU A 5 -38.75 -28.79 0.19
CA LEU A 5 -37.83 -27.70 0.51
C LEU A 5 -37.49 -27.61 2.01
N LEU A 6 -38.45 -27.86 2.87
CA LEU A 6 -38.20 -27.88 4.34
C LEU A 6 -37.30 -29.03 4.75
N SER A 7 -37.45 -30.19 4.14
CA SER A 7 -36.58 -31.36 4.41
C SER A 7 -35.14 -31.15 3.96
N PHE A 8 -34.96 -30.41 2.84
CA PHE A 8 -33.62 -30.08 2.32
C PHE A 8 -32.91 -29.03 3.19
N ALA A 9 -33.64 -28.04 3.70
CA ALA A 9 -33.11 -27.04 4.64
C ALA A 9 -32.70 -27.67 5.98
N PHE A 10 -33.49 -28.64 6.48
CA PHE A 10 -33.15 -29.37 7.72
C PHE A 10 -31.97 -30.33 7.57
N LEU A 11 -31.81 -30.95 6.40
CA LEU A 11 -30.62 -31.77 6.10
C LEU A 11 -29.35 -30.92 5.94
N LEU A 12 -29.46 -29.72 5.35
CA LEU A 12 -28.35 -28.82 5.23
C LEU A 12 -27.91 -28.23 6.58
N SER A 13 -28.87 -27.92 7.48
CA SER A 13 -28.55 -27.50 8.84
C SER A 13 -27.99 -28.61 9.72
N ALA A 14 -28.41 -29.86 9.53
CA ALA A 14 -27.85 -31.01 10.24
C ALA A 14 -26.44 -31.37 9.75
N LEU A 15 -26.14 -31.18 8.45
CA LEU A 15 -24.80 -31.34 7.89
C LEU A 15 -23.82 -30.25 8.40
N ILE A 16 -24.30 -29.05 8.63
CA ILE A 16 -23.51 -27.98 9.23
C ILE A 16 -23.26 -28.24 10.72
N ALA A 17 -24.21 -28.82 11.43
CA ALA A 17 -24.09 -29.10 12.86
C ALA A 17 -23.19 -30.32 13.18
N THR A 18 -22.97 -31.24 12.22
CA THR A 18 -22.08 -32.39 12.38
C THR A 18 -20.70 -32.23 11.75
N ALA A 19 -20.42 -31.09 11.11
CA ALA A 19 -19.03 -30.70 10.76
C ALA A 19 -18.33 -30.29 12.06
N GLN A 20 -17.92 -31.29 12.80
CA GLN A 20 -17.36 -31.25 14.15
C GLN A 20 -16.28 -30.19 14.34
N ASP A 21 -16.27 -29.66 15.55
CA ASP A 21 -15.33 -28.71 16.15
C ASP A 21 -13.83 -28.90 15.78
N ALA A 22 -13.39 -30.11 15.50
CA ALA A 22 -12.03 -30.41 15.09
C ALA A 22 -11.68 -29.83 13.70
N CYS A 23 -12.55 -29.97 12.70
CA CYS A 23 -12.31 -29.43 11.35
C CYS A 23 -12.41 -27.91 11.36
N LEU A 24 -13.30 -27.33 12.15
CA LEU A 24 -13.42 -25.88 12.29
C LEU A 24 -12.20 -25.28 12.97
N ASN A 25 -11.68 -25.94 14.01
CA ASN A 25 -10.48 -25.51 14.70
C ASN A 25 -9.23 -25.59 13.80
N ASP A 26 -9.10 -26.62 12.98
CA ASP A 26 -8.00 -26.72 12.01
C ASP A 26 -8.08 -25.64 10.92
N VAL A 27 -9.28 -25.37 10.42
CA VAL A 27 -9.50 -24.27 9.47
C VAL A 27 -9.22 -22.91 10.12
N VAL A 28 -9.71 -22.67 11.33
CA VAL A 28 -9.46 -21.43 12.07
C VAL A 28 -7.99 -21.25 12.38
N ASN A 29 -7.27 -22.29 12.79
CA ASN A 29 -5.83 -22.22 13.04
C ASN A 29 -5.06 -21.96 11.74
N THR A 30 -5.40 -22.67 10.66
CA THR A 30 -4.81 -22.42 9.34
C THR A 30 -5.05 -21.00 8.86
N LEU A 31 -6.25 -20.45 9.07
CA LEU A 31 -6.56 -19.05 8.72
C LEU A 31 -5.78 -18.07 9.59
N LYS A 32 -5.66 -18.31 10.90
CA LYS A 32 -4.85 -17.46 11.80
C LYS A 32 -3.39 -17.41 11.40
N ASP A 33 -2.82 -18.53 10.96
CA ASP A 33 -1.43 -18.61 10.55
C ASP A 33 -1.18 -17.98 9.17
N ARG A 34 -2.22 -17.94 8.32
CA ARG A 34 -2.10 -17.45 6.93
C ARG A 34 -2.66 -16.08 6.70
N ILE A 35 -3.60 -15.61 7.51
CA ILE A 35 -4.24 -14.29 7.34
C ILE A 35 -3.89 -13.41 8.54
N SER A 36 -3.30 -12.26 8.27
CA SER A 36 -3.06 -11.21 9.26
C SER A 36 -3.92 -10.00 8.93
N LEU A 37 -4.72 -9.58 9.89
CA LEU A 37 -5.52 -8.36 9.82
C LEU A 37 -4.95 -7.36 10.80
N SER A 38 -4.80 -6.12 10.37
CA SER A 38 -4.29 -5.03 11.20
C SER A 38 -4.88 -3.70 10.75
N GLY A 39 -4.69 -2.68 11.55
CA GLY A 39 -5.15 -1.35 11.21
C GLY A 39 -4.77 -0.35 12.28
N TYR A 40 -4.93 0.92 11.94
CA TYR A 40 -4.74 2.02 12.88
C TYR A 40 -5.62 3.22 12.52
N ALA A 41 -5.90 4.04 13.52
CA ALA A 41 -6.55 5.33 13.35
C ALA A 41 -5.63 6.43 13.88
N GLN A 42 -5.57 7.55 13.19
CA GLN A 42 -4.86 8.75 13.61
C GLN A 42 -5.83 9.91 13.64
N VAL A 43 -5.99 10.50 14.82
CA VAL A 43 -6.78 11.69 15.07
C VAL A 43 -5.87 12.81 15.54
N GLY A 44 -6.26 14.04 15.28
CA GLY A 44 -5.48 15.20 15.65
C GLY A 44 -6.36 16.41 15.90
N TYR A 45 -5.75 17.43 16.46
CA TYR A 45 -6.31 18.78 16.56
C TYR A 45 -5.35 19.74 15.87
N THR A 46 -5.87 20.52 14.96
CA THR A 46 -5.11 21.55 14.26
C THR A 46 -5.52 22.89 14.84
N TYR A 47 -4.53 23.63 15.34
CA TYR A 47 -4.64 25.00 15.77
C TYR A 47 -3.93 25.89 14.73
N ASP A 48 -4.62 26.91 14.28
CA ASP A 48 -4.08 27.92 13.37
C ASP A 48 -4.58 29.29 13.83
N ASP A 49 -3.68 30.22 14.04
CA ASP A 49 -3.96 31.57 14.50
C ASP A 49 -4.01 32.60 13.38
N ALA A 50 -3.91 32.16 12.11
CA ALA A 50 -4.05 33.07 10.97
C ALA A 50 -5.49 33.59 10.84
N ASP A 51 -5.64 34.82 10.40
CA ASP A 51 -6.95 35.45 10.19
C ASP A 51 -7.79 34.64 9.18
N GLY A 52 -8.97 34.21 9.63
CA GLY A 52 -9.90 33.40 8.81
C GLY A 52 -9.65 31.90 8.85
N SER A 53 -8.67 31.43 9.60
CA SER A 53 -8.47 29.99 9.83
C SER A 53 -9.40 29.43 10.91
N SER A 54 -9.61 28.13 10.90
CA SER A 54 -10.44 27.43 11.87
C SER A 54 -9.64 26.37 12.64
N ASN A 55 -9.85 26.37 13.97
CA ASN A 55 -9.34 25.31 14.81
C ASN A 55 -10.26 24.10 14.72
N THR A 56 -9.71 22.91 14.47
CA THR A 56 -10.55 21.73 14.25
C THR A 56 -9.93 20.44 14.76
N PHE A 57 -10.81 19.55 15.22
CA PHE A 57 -10.46 18.14 15.40
C PHE A 57 -10.58 17.44 14.05
N ASP A 58 -9.60 16.61 13.73
CA ASP A 58 -9.49 15.97 12.43
C ASP A 58 -9.17 14.46 12.58
N ILE A 59 -9.80 13.67 11.74
CA ILE A 59 -9.45 12.25 11.55
C ILE A 59 -8.53 12.15 10.34
N LYS A 60 -7.23 12.13 10.60
CA LYS A 60 -6.22 12.13 9.53
C LYS A 60 -6.17 10.83 8.76
N ARG A 61 -6.28 9.70 9.46
CA ARG A 61 -6.19 8.35 8.86
C ARG A 61 -7.02 7.35 9.62
N VAL A 62 -7.70 6.48 8.90
CA VAL A 62 -8.29 5.24 9.42
C VAL A 62 -7.93 4.17 8.40
N ILE A 63 -6.97 3.34 8.73
CA ILE A 63 -6.36 2.39 7.81
C ILE A 63 -6.68 0.96 8.25
N PHE A 64 -7.09 0.16 7.29
CA PHE A 64 -7.26 -1.28 7.42
C PHE A 64 -6.27 -1.99 6.51
N MET A 65 -5.64 -3.02 7.02
CA MET A 65 -4.66 -3.84 6.30
C MET A 65 -5.00 -5.31 6.44
N ALA A 66 -4.95 -6.03 5.33
CA ALA A 66 -5.11 -7.47 5.28
C ALA A 66 -3.95 -8.08 4.50
N GLN A 67 -3.31 -9.09 5.08
CA GLN A 67 -2.24 -9.84 4.45
C GLN A 67 -2.61 -11.31 4.44
N GLY A 68 -2.52 -11.95 3.28
CA GLY A 68 -2.77 -13.37 3.11
C GLY A 68 -1.52 -14.08 2.58
N LYS A 69 -1.05 -15.11 3.27
CA LYS A 69 0.02 -15.99 2.80
C LYS A 69 -0.61 -17.18 2.07
N ILE A 70 -0.56 -17.18 0.75
CA ILE A 70 -1.03 -18.31 -0.07
C ILE A 70 -0.09 -19.51 0.12
N THR A 71 1.20 -19.22 0.08
CA THR A 71 2.29 -20.15 0.44
C THR A 71 3.36 -19.39 1.22
N ASP A 72 4.40 -20.07 1.68
CA ASP A 72 5.55 -19.42 2.37
C ASP A 72 6.32 -18.44 1.44
N ARG A 73 6.10 -18.57 0.13
CA ARG A 73 6.74 -17.72 -0.90
C ARG A 73 5.78 -16.77 -1.60
N TRP A 74 4.49 -16.99 -1.44
CA TRP A 74 3.46 -16.23 -2.16
C TRP A 74 2.53 -15.51 -1.18
N LEU A 75 2.52 -14.20 -1.26
CA LEU A 75 1.79 -13.28 -0.40
C LEU A 75 0.85 -12.40 -1.23
N CYS A 76 -0.34 -12.14 -0.69
CA CYS A 76 -1.23 -11.10 -1.14
C CYS A 76 -1.38 -10.04 -0.04
N TYR A 77 -1.44 -8.78 -0.43
CA TYR A 77 -1.59 -7.67 0.50
C TYR A 77 -2.65 -6.69 0.02
N PHE A 78 -3.44 -6.21 0.96
CA PHE A 78 -4.48 -5.22 0.72
C PHE A 78 -4.47 -4.15 1.82
N MET A 79 -4.56 -2.89 1.43
CA MET A 79 -4.64 -1.75 2.35
C MET A 79 -5.71 -0.77 1.87
N TYR A 80 -6.60 -0.40 2.77
CA TYR A 80 -7.69 0.52 2.51
C TYR A 80 -7.70 1.67 3.51
N SER A 81 -7.96 2.88 3.03
CA SER A 81 -8.21 4.06 3.86
C SER A 81 -9.69 4.33 3.92
N PHE A 82 -10.25 4.42 5.12
CA PHE A 82 -11.64 4.82 5.37
C PHE A 82 -11.78 6.33 5.58
N ALA A 83 -10.69 7.05 5.78
CA ALA A 83 -10.73 8.50 5.96
C ALA A 83 -11.14 9.22 4.66
N ASN A 84 -11.87 10.32 4.80
CA ASN A 84 -12.41 11.14 3.71
C ASN A 84 -13.31 10.32 2.76
N THR A 85 -12.98 10.27 1.48
CA THR A 85 -13.80 9.57 0.45
C THR A 85 -13.57 8.07 0.39
N GLY A 86 -12.67 7.55 1.21
CA GLY A 86 -12.25 6.15 1.15
C GLY A 86 -11.52 5.78 -0.14
N LYS A 87 -10.43 5.04 -0.05
CA LYS A 87 -9.69 4.59 -1.24
C LYS A 87 -8.81 3.38 -0.97
N ILE A 88 -8.62 2.56 -2.00
CA ILE A 88 -7.60 1.51 -1.98
C ILE A 88 -6.23 2.19 -2.00
N LEU A 89 -5.43 1.95 -0.98
CA LEU A 89 -4.06 2.44 -0.93
C LEU A 89 -3.11 1.46 -1.60
N GLU A 90 -3.16 0.20 -1.22
CA GLU A 90 -2.29 -0.83 -1.77
C GLU A 90 -3.09 -2.11 -2.04
N ALA A 91 -2.82 -2.74 -3.15
CA ALA A 91 -3.38 -4.03 -3.52
C ALA A 91 -2.37 -4.71 -4.44
N TYR A 92 -1.65 -5.69 -3.93
CA TYR A 92 -0.62 -6.36 -4.69
C TYR A 92 -0.47 -7.82 -4.29
N THR A 93 0.14 -8.58 -5.17
CA THR A 93 0.67 -9.90 -4.87
C THR A 93 2.17 -9.93 -5.04
N GLU A 94 2.83 -10.76 -4.25
CA GLU A 94 4.26 -10.84 -4.16
C GLU A 94 4.73 -12.28 -4.14
N TYR A 95 5.73 -12.59 -4.93
CA TYR A 95 6.32 -13.92 -4.99
C TYR A 95 7.83 -13.88 -4.76
N LYS A 96 8.29 -14.60 -3.76
CA LYS A 96 9.71 -14.73 -3.41
C LYS A 96 10.32 -15.91 -4.15
N PHE A 97 11.05 -15.63 -5.22
CA PHE A 97 11.77 -16.65 -5.99
C PHE A 97 12.99 -17.17 -5.24
N LEU A 98 13.78 -16.24 -4.73
CA LEU A 98 15.00 -16.47 -3.96
C LEU A 98 15.07 -15.48 -2.80
N PRO A 99 15.93 -15.70 -1.79
CA PRO A 99 16.15 -14.69 -0.74
C PRO A 99 16.57 -13.33 -1.30
N GLN A 100 17.24 -13.33 -2.45
CA GLN A 100 17.76 -12.14 -3.12
C GLN A 100 16.84 -11.61 -4.22
N LEU A 101 15.74 -12.31 -4.53
CA LEU A 101 14.86 -11.95 -5.65
C LEU A 101 13.39 -12.15 -5.30
N THR A 102 12.69 -11.05 -5.16
CA THR A 102 11.23 -11.02 -4.97
C THR A 102 10.61 -10.16 -6.06
N ALA A 103 9.50 -10.62 -6.61
CA ALA A 103 8.70 -9.83 -7.55
C ALA A 103 7.34 -9.50 -6.92
N ARG A 104 6.90 -8.27 -7.11
CA ARG A 104 5.61 -7.72 -6.66
C ARG A 104 4.89 -7.10 -7.84
N ILE A 105 3.61 -7.40 -7.99
CA ILE A 105 2.76 -6.79 -9.01
C ILE A 105 1.46 -6.29 -8.37
N GLY A 106 1.03 -5.11 -8.78
CA GLY A 106 -0.18 -4.46 -8.29
C GLY A 106 0.04 -2.98 -7.99
N GLN A 107 -0.73 -2.44 -7.06
CA GLN A 107 -0.60 -1.06 -6.58
C GLN A 107 0.12 -1.04 -5.24
N PHE A 108 1.21 -0.28 -5.17
CA PHE A 108 2.04 -0.18 -3.96
C PHE A 108 2.77 1.18 -3.92
N LYS A 109 3.41 1.48 -2.80
CA LYS A 109 4.25 2.67 -2.67
C LYS A 109 5.43 2.61 -3.63
N THR A 110 5.68 3.71 -4.33
CA THR A 110 6.86 3.83 -5.18
C THR A 110 8.14 3.82 -4.33
N MET A 111 9.16 3.07 -4.76
CA MET A 111 10.45 2.98 -4.08
C MET A 111 11.32 4.18 -4.41
N TYR A 112 10.71 5.37 -4.39
CA TYR A 112 11.34 6.66 -4.64
C TYR A 112 11.41 7.45 -3.34
N THR A 113 12.56 8.01 -3.03
CA THR A 113 12.96 8.59 -1.75
C THR A 113 13.07 7.55 -0.62
N ILE A 114 13.68 7.93 0.50
CA ILE A 114 13.80 7.06 1.68
C ILE A 114 12.48 7.03 2.47
N GLU A 115 11.81 8.16 2.60
CA GLU A 115 10.64 8.30 3.48
C GLU A 115 9.37 7.71 2.88
N ASN A 116 9.20 7.77 1.53
CA ASN A 116 7.95 7.32 0.92
C ASN A 116 7.62 5.84 1.20
N PRO A 117 8.55 4.89 1.11
CA PRO A 117 8.27 3.49 1.47
C PRO A 117 7.97 3.28 2.96
N MET A 118 8.40 4.18 3.84
CA MET A 118 8.19 4.04 5.28
C MET A 118 6.70 4.07 5.64
N SER A 119 6.33 3.26 6.61
CA SER A 119 4.98 3.33 7.17
C SER A 119 4.87 4.55 8.10
N PRO A 120 3.77 5.30 8.02
CA PRO A 120 3.51 6.39 8.96
C PRO A 120 3.54 6.00 10.45
N CYS A 121 3.33 4.73 10.75
CA CYS A 121 3.40 4.21 12.11
C CYS A 121 4.81 4.18 12.71
N TYR A 122 5.85 4.25 11.86
CA TYR A 122 7.25 4.24 12.29
C TYR A 122 7.85 5.64 12.34
N VAL A 123 7.10 6.65 11.91
CA VAL A 123 7.55 8.04 11.90
C VAL A 123 6.94 8.77 13.09
N GLU A 124 7.77 9.38 13.91
CA GLU A 124 7.36 10.04 15.16
C GLU A 124 6.52 11.31 14.93
N LEU A 125 6.63 11.92 13.74
CA LEU A 125 5.91 13.14 13.42
C LEU A 125 4.54 12.85 12.80
N ILE A 126 3.54 13.62 13.19
CA ILE A 126 2.17 13.52 12.66
C ILE A 126 2.13 13.71 11.15
N ASN A 127 2.96 14.60 10.61
CA ASN A 127 3.10 14.85 9.18
C ASN A 127 4.23 14.02 8.59
N CYS A 128 4.19 12.76 8.74
CA CYS A 128 5.10 11.68 8.37
C CYS A 128 6.18 11.92 7.30
N TYR A 129 6.02 12.92 6.44
CA TYR A 129 6.87 13.15 5.29
C TYR A 129 7.43 14.57 5.31
N SER A 130 8.69 14.72 4.93
CA SER A 130 9.30 16.02 4.69
C SER A 130 8.60 16.72 3.51
N GLN A 131 8.71 18.04 3.46
CA GLN A 131 8.11 18.83 2.38
C GLN A 131 8.68 18.44 1.01
N SER A 132 9.96 18.12 0.95
CA SER A 132 10.62 17.65 -0.27
C SER A 132 10.05 16.30 -0.75
N VAL A 133 9.81 15.35 0.15
CA VAL A 133 9.22 14.06 -0.21
C VAL A 133 7.74 14.20 -0.58
N ASN A 134 7.00 15.06 0.11
CA ASN A 134 5.62 15.39 -0.29
C ASN A 134 5.55 15.89 -1.74
N TYR A 135 6.48 16.73 -2.13
CA TYR A 135 6.59 17.24 -3.50
C TYR A 135 7.07 16.16 -4.48
N LEU A 136 8.21 15.53 -4.20
CA LEU A 136 8.85 14.57 -5.12
C LEU A 136 8.05 13.30 -5.34
N ALA A 137 7.36 12.80 -4.33
CA ALA A 137 6.54 11.59 -4.40
C ALA A 137 5.04 11.87 -4.66
N GLY A 138 4.65 13.13 -4.80
CA GLY A 138 3.25 13.53 -5.06
C GLY A 138 2.28 13.08 -3.96
N ILE A 139 2.68 13.19 -2.68
CA ILE A 139 1.90 12.62 -1.57
C ILE A 139 0.70 13.51 -1.22
N ASN A 140 0.89 14.79 -1.00
CA ASN A 140 -0.12 15.73 -0.49
C ASN A 140 -0.37 16.93 -1.41
N GLY A 141 0.23 16.99 -2.58
CA GLY A 141 0.09 18.11 -3.48
C GLY A 141 -0.39 17.67 -4.85
N SER A 142 -1.07 18.56 -5.53
CA SER A 142 -1.17 18.50 -6.98
C SER A 142 0.18 18.95 -7.55
N ASP A 143 1.14 18.02 -7.62
CA ASP A 143 2.29 18.25 -8.47
C ASP A 143 1.77 18.40 -9.91
N PRO A 144 2.13 19.48 -10.63
CA PRO A 144 1.76 19.65 -12.04
C PRO A 144 2.25 18.51 -12.93
N LEU A 145 3.30 17.79 -12.53
CA LEU A 145 3.89 16.68 -13.29
C LEU A 145 3.26 15.33 -12.97
N TYR A 146 2.96 15.05 -11.71
CA TYR A 146 2.54 13.72 -11.24
C TYR A 146 1.12 13.66 -10.67
N GLY A 147 0.45 14.79 -10.51
CA GLY A 147 -0.85 14.86 -9.86
C GLY A 147 -0.80 14.36 -8.41
N SER A 148 -1.94 14.00 -7.86
CA SER A 148 -2.01 13.42 -6.50
C SER A 148 -1.82 11.91 -6.56
N SER A 149 -0.58 11.44 -6.47
CA SER A 149 -0.26 10.00 -6.49
C SER A 149 -0.36 9.33 -5.13
N SER A 150 -0.38 10.11 -4.05
CA SER A 150 -0.27 9.62 -2.68
C SER A 150 0.98 8.73 -2.46
N GLY A 151 2.04 8.98 -3.22
CA GLY A 151 3.28 8.21 -3.21
C GLY A 151 3.13 6.76 -3.72
N ARG A 152 2.06 6.47 -4.46
CA ARG A 152 1.72 5.12 -4.92
C ARG A 152 1.40 5.09 -6.40
N ASP A 153 1.63 3.93 -7.01
CA ASP A 153 1.27 3.69 -8.39
C ASP A 153 1.11 2.19 -8.65
N MET A 154 0.58 1.83 -9.82
CA MET A 154 0.46 0.43 -10.26
C MET A 154 1.66 0.04 -11.11
N GLY A 155 2.20 -1.16 -10.86
CA GLY A 155 3.32 -1.64 -11.65
C GLY A 155 3.86 -3.00 -11.22
N LEU A 156 5.05 -3.27 -11.70
CA LEU A 156 5.86 -4.42 -11.35
C LEU A 156 7.14 -3.95 -10.65
N LEU A 157 7.43 -4.52 -9.49
CA LEU A 157 8.64 -4.26 -8.72
C LEU A 157 9.43 -5.57 -8.58
N ILE A 158 10.71 -5.49 -8.80
CA ILE A 158 11.70 -6.51 -8.47
C ILE A 158 12.62 -5.94 -7.39
N TYR A 159 12.84 -6.69 -6.33
CA TYR A 159 13.66 -6.23 -5.22
C TYR A 159 14.30 -7.40 -4.45
N GLY A 160 15.28 -7.09 -3.66
CA GLY A 160 15.95 -8.08 -2.82
C GLY A 160 17.16 -7.54 -2.07
N ASP A 161 17.72 -8.43 -1.28
CA ASP A 161 18.87 -8.18 -0.44
C ASP A 161 20.07 -8.98 -0.96
N LEU A 162 21.18 -8.33 -1.19
CA LEU A 162 22.43 -8.94 -1.64
C LEU A 162 23.45 -8.92 -0.51
N PHE A 163 24.39 -9.87 -0.54
CA PHE A 163 25.52 -9.94 0.38
C PHE A 163 25.15 -9.90 1.86
N GLY A 164 24.16 -10.72 2.27
CA GLY A 164 23.73 -10.77 3.68
C GLY A 164 23.04 -9.50 4.17
N LYS A 165 22.30 -8.81 3.31
CA LYS A 165 21.61 -7.52 3.53
C LYS A 165 22.53 -6.29 3.51
N LEU A 166 23.78 -6.45 3.07
CA LEU A 166 24.66 -5.30 2.88
C LEU A 166 24.11 -4.35 1.82
N VAL A 167 23.46 -4.87 0.78
CA VAL A 167 22.91 -4.08 -0.32
C VAL A 167 21.44 -4.44 -0.52
N ASN A 168 20.56 -3.44 -0.42
CA ASN A 168 19.16 -3.56 -0.81
C ASN A 168 18.96 -2.87 -2.16
N TYR A 169 18.28 -3.52 -3.09
CA TYR A 169 17.95 -2.95 -4.38
C TYR A 169 16.45 -3.05 -4.67
N ASN A 170 15.94 -2.05 -5.38
CA ASN A 170 14.58 -2.02 -5.90
C ASN A 170 14.61 -1.52 -7.34
N LEU A 171 13.89 -2.18 -8.22
CA LEU A 171 13.69 -1.76 -9.60
C LEU A 171 12.23 -1.98 -9.97
N ALA A 172 11.53 -0.93 -10.34
CA ALA A 172 10.11 -0.98 -10.70
C ALA A 172 9.83 -0.37 -12.06
N VAL A 173 8.82 -0.95 -12.71
CA VAL A 173 8.18 -0.40 -13.90
C VAL A 173 6.75 -0.06 -13.52
N MET A 174 6.40 1.22 -13.58
CA MET A 174 5.16 1.77 -13.07
C MET A 174 4.34 2.43 -14.19
N ASN A 175 3.04 2.60 -13.98
CA ASN A 175 2.18 3.27 -14.96
C ASN A 175 2.43 4.78 -15.06
N GLY A 176 2.94 5.43 -13.99
CA GLY A 176 3.18 6.87 -13.96
C GLY A 176 1.91 7.72 -13.86
N GLN A 177 0.80 7.13 -13.43
CA GLN A 177 -0.50 7.83 -13.33
C GLN A 177 -0.94 8.08 -11.88
N GLY A 178 -0.26 7.45 -10.93
CA GLY A 178 -0.60 7.51 -9.52
C GLY A 178 -1.69 6.53 -9.09
N ILE A 179 -2.24 6.78 -7.91
CA ILE A 179 -3.10 5.85 -7.19
C ILE A 179 -4.46 5.64 -7.89
N ASN A 180 -4.87 4.38 -8.02
CA ASN A 180 -6.19 3.97 -8.54
C ASN A 180 -6.48 4.43 -9.99
N LEU A 181 -5.45 4.79 -10.75
CA LEU A 181 -5.60 5.26 -12.13
C LEU A 181 -5.03 4.23 -13.11
N LYS A 182 -5.73 4.06 -14.23
CA LYS A 182 -5.22 3.29 -15.35
C LYS A 182 -4.27 4.13 -16.18
N ASP A 183 -3.32 3.47 -16.82
CA ASP A 183 -2.43 4.12 -17.77
C ASP A 183 -3.21 4.79 -18.92
N LYS A 184 -2.88 6.04 -19.19
CA LYS A 184 -3.51 6.87 -20.24
C LYS A 184 -2.57 7.19 -21.41
N ASN A 185 -1.26 6.96 -21.24
CA ASN A 185 -0.27 7.40 -22.22
C ASN A 185 0.57 6.27 -22.83
N ASN A 186 0.34 5.00 -22.43
CA ASN A 186 1.11 3.82 -22.83
C ASN A 186 2.62 3.92 -22.54
N GLN A 187 3.04 4.88 -21.73
CA GLN A 187 4.43 5.02 -21.32
C GLN A 187 4.58 4.56 -19.88
N LYS A 188 5.72 3.99 -19.58
CA LYS A 188 6.00 3.46 -18.25
C LYS A 188 7.10 4.29 -17.60
N ASP A 189 6.93 4.52 -16.30
CA ASP A 189 7.95 5.11 -15.47
C ASP A 189 8.85 4.02 -14.90
N ILE A 190 10.14 4.28 -14.90
CA ILE A 190 11.13 3.42 -14.29
C ILE A 190 11.55 4.06 -12.98
N VAL A 191 11.40 3.30 -11.90
CA VAL A 191 11.81 3.71 -10.55
C VAL A 191 12.87 2.75 -10.06
N GLY A 192 13.95 3.29 -9.55
CA GLY A 192 15.01 2.47 -8.96
C GLY A 192 15.52 3.06 -7.65
N SER A 193 15.93 2.18 -6.74
CA SER A 193 16.64 2.58 -5.52
C SER A 193 17.70 1.54 -5.15
N LEU A 194 18.77 2.04 -4.59
CA LEU A 194 19.87 1.24 -4.07
C LEU A 194 20.25 1.79 -2.70
N MET A 195 20.35 0.90 -1.72
CA MET A 195 20.77 1.23 -0.37
C MET A 195 21.91 0.29 0.03
N VAL A 196 22.96 0.83 0.60
CA VAL A 196 24.12 0.08 1.12
C VAL A 196 24.22 0.33 2.62
N HIS A 197 24.39 -0.73 3.39
CA HIS A 197 24.51 -0.71 4.84
C HIS A 197 25.93 -1.16 5.25
N PRO A 198 26.93 -0.27 5.10
CA PRO A 198 28.32 -0.64 5.40
C PRO A 198 28.57 -0.91 6.89
N LEU A 199 27.75 -0.33 7.74
CA LEU A 199 27.78 -0.48 9.20
C LEU A 199 26.34 -0.55 9.73
N ASP A 200 26.12 -1.18 10.87
CA ASP A 200 24.79 -1.36 11.47
C ASP A 200 24.06 -0.01 11.74
N TRP A 201 24.83 1.04 11.96
CA TRP A 201 24.31 2.39 12.23
C TRP A 201 24.36 3.32 11.01
N LEU A 202 24.92 2.90 9.87
CA LEU A 202 25.07 3.74 8.68
C LEU A 202 24.45 3.09 7.45
N SER A 203 23.53 3.80 6.83
CA SER A 203 22.94 3.44 5.55
C SER A 203 23.12 4.58 4.57
N VAL A 204 23.62 4.27 3.38
CA VAL A 204 23.84 5.24 2.31
C VAL A 204 23.21 4.71 1.04
N GLY A 205 22.45 5.56 0.35
CA GLY A 205 21.83 5.14 -0.88
C GLY A 205 21.22 6.28 -1.66
N GLY A 206 20.58 5.91 -2.76
CA GLY A 206 19.88 6.85 -3.62
C GLY A 206 18.75 6.18 -4.37
N SER A 207 17.86 7.02 -4.88
CA SER A 207 16.74 6.60 -5.72
C SER A 207 16.60 7.53 -6.91
N PHE A 208 16.03 6.98 -7.97
CA PHE A 208 15.72 7.76 -9.16
C PHE A 208 14.35 7.37 -9.71
N VAL A 209 13.75 8.32 -10.42
CA VAL A 209 12.55 8.11 -11.22
C VAL A 209 12.83 8.66 -12.62
N LYS A 210 12.45 7.90 -13.64
CA LYS A 210 12.48 8.32 -15.04
C LYS A 210 11.15 7.98 -15.68
N GLY A 211 10.40 9.02 -16.03
CA GLY A 211 9.09 8.88 -16.66
C GLY A 211 8.75 10.08 -17.53
N LYS A 212 7.58 10.05 -18.13
CA LYS A 212 6.98 11.21 -18.79
C LYS A 212 5.73 11.60 -18.03
N GLY A 213 5.77 12.76 -17.39
CA GLY A 213 4.61 13.35 -16.75
C GLY A 213 3.44 13.50 -17.73
N CYS A 214 2.22 13.22 -17.29
CA CYS A 214 1.04 13.64 -18.01
C CYS A 214 0.92 15.14 -17.86
N ALA A 215 1.01 15.90 -18.96
CA ALA A 215 0.68 17.30 -18.94
C ALA A 215 -0.79 17.46 -18.53
N VAL A 216 -1.02 17.96 -17.33
CA VAL A 216 -2.35 18.41 -16.92
C VAL A 216 -2.64 19.65 -17.79
N SER A 217 -3.67 19.56 -18.62
CA SER A 217 -4.10 20.72 -19.41
C SER A 217 -4.49 21.85 -18.43
N VAL A 218 -3.83 22.96 -18.53
CA VAL A 218 -4.01 24.18 -17.70
C VAL A 218 -5.36 24.87 -17.95
N SER A 219 -6.31 24.20 -18.61
CA SER A 219 -7.64 24.74 -18.92
C SER A 219 -8.59 24.88 -17.73
N SER A 220 -8.17 24.56 -16.51
CA SER A 220 -8.96 24.74 -15.28
C SER A 220 -8.47 25.86 -14.36
N LEU A 221 -7.48 26.64 -14.78
CA LEU A 221 -7.09 27.88 -14.10
C LEU A 221 -7.73 29.06 -14.80
N ASN A 222 -9.05 29.17 -14.71
CA ASN A 222 -9.73 30.44 -14.92
C ASN A 222 -10.21 30.97 -13.58
N PRO A 223 -9.92 32.26 -13.27
CA PRO A 223 -10.23 32.90 -11.99
C PRO A 223 -11.71 33.05 -11.74
#